data_f23c647c602f7a7439c5b3a1ed7b6d7c
#
_entry.id   f23c647c602f7a7439c5b3a1ed7b6d7c
#
_cell.length_a   1.000
_cell.length_b   1.000
_cell.length_c   1.000
_cell.angle_alpha   90.00
_cell.angle_beta   90.00
_cell.angle_gamma   90.00
#
_symmetry.space_group_name_H-M   'P 1'
#
loop_
_entity.id
_entity.type
_entity.pdbx_description
1 polymer ?
#
loop_
_entity_poly.entity_id
_entity_poly.type
_entity_poly.pdbx_seq_one_letter_code
_entity_poly.pdbx_strand_id
1 'polypeptide(L)'
;MTFGAAASGAAQEPIPDPTPPPAAGAPAEAVRELALAEAILRALERNEGILIERVAADSAASAVTGAEGAYDPVLGLETGWRHLSVPVNSAFSGAPQGELAPTDEVFEAGGSVVQRLPTGGVVALRGTTGRTETDGAFGLLSPAYDSQLGVELRQPLLRDRGIDAARLGIRVARADRDRSLASLAREVVDTVGEVERAYWSLVAARREIGVREDAVGLAAEQLEQTGLRIEGGAAPETEIAQPRSELERRRGELLAARERLARAESALKLLILGDAEDDLWSARLEATDAAAVEPVAVDVRAAMAEALDSRPELASLEAFVGRRRAEAAFARDRVQPALDLVVSYDRFGLAGSRNRAATGIPGLPTGVPGELEGNLGSSLEQLVDGEFDDARIGLVFEVPIGNRAARANAEIAENARRQAELELDRARKQVRAEVLDAAAAVEAAAARVEAARAEREAAEVQLAAERERYAAGLSTNFLVLTRQNDLASARLAVIEASTDYLIARSELARATGALLAERRIELDETDAPPAAPASVGQQRGEES
;
A
#
# COMPACT_ATOMS: atom_id res chain seq x y z
N MET A 1 -33.46 52.79 56.68
CA MET A 1 -32.37 53.70 56.29
C MET A 1 -32.39 53.86 54.80
N THR A 2 -32.91 54.96 54.36
CA THR A 2 -33.09 55.41 52.98
C THR A 2 -31.77 55.95 52.42
N PHE A 3 -31.36 55.54 51.25
CA PHE A 3 -30.41 56.27 50.40
C PHE A 3 -30.95 56.39 49.00
N GLY A 4 -31.10 57.60 48.54
CA GLY A 4 -31.61 57.97 47.25
C GLY A 4 -30.56 57.87 46.19
N ALA A 5 -30.97 57.47 44.97
CA ALA A 5 -30.18 57.47 43.76
C ALA A 5 -30.43 58.76 42.98
N ALA A 6 -29.36 59.51 42.74
CA ALA A 6 -29.34 60.63 41.81
C ALA A 6 -29.01 60.12 40.42
N ALA A 7 -29.90 60.35 39.48
CA ALA A 7 -29.63 60.04 38.02
C ALA A 7 -28.85 61.21 37.41
N SER A 8 -27.65 61.00 37.00
CA SER A 8 -26.84 61.87 36.14
C SER A 8 -27.00 61.43 34.71
N GLY A 9 -27.71 62.19 33.88
CA GLY A 9 -27.78 62.00 32.42
C GLY A 9 -26.49 62.46 31.75
N ALA A 10 -25.67 61.55 31.30
CA ALA A 10 -24.58 61.84 30.40
C ALA A 10 -25.08 61.66 28.93
N ALA A 11 -25.04 62.77 28.20
CA ALA A 11 -25.29 62.77 26.76
C ALA A 11 -24.20 61.91 26.09
N GLN A 12 -24.60 60.84 25.37
CA GLN A 12 -23.74 60.04 24.55
C GLN A 12 -23.37 60.82 23.27
N GLU A 13 -22.10 61.19 23.14
CA GLU A 13 -21.58 61.69 21.88
C GLU A 13 -21.70 60.58 20.81
N PRO A 14 -22.02 60.92 19.51
CA PRO A 14 -22.07 59.94 18.45
C PRO A 14 -20.68 59.38 18.18
N ILE A 15 -20.56 58.04 18.20
CA ILE A 15 -19.36 57.31 17.84
C ILE A 15 -19.09 57.64 16.37
N PRO A 16 -17.89 58.16 16.01
CA PRO A 16 -17.54 58.38 14.59
C PRO A 16 -17.47 57.02 13.87
N ASP A 17 -18.11 56.96 12.69
CA ASP A 17 -18.03 55.84 11.78
C ASP A 17 -16.55 55.43 11.57
N PRO A 18 -16.17 54.17 11.71
CA PRO A 18 -14.84 53.75 11.43
C PRO A 18 -14.60 53.90 9.94
N THR A 19 -13.80 54.89 9.56
CA THR A 19 -13.25 54.99 8.21
C THR A 19 -12.55 53.67 7.88
N PRO A 20 -12.97 52.91 6.84
CA PRO A 20 -12.29 51.69 6.49
C PRO A 20 -10.83 52.02 6.16
N PRO A 21 -9.84 51.26 6.67
CA PRO A 21 -8.45 51.47 6.30
C PRO A 21 -8.35 51.35 4.76
N PRO A 22 -7.45 52.13 4.13
CA PRO A 22 -7.21 51.99 2.70
C PRO A 22 -6.83 50.53 2.44
N ALA A 23 -7.55 49.88 1.52
CA ALA A 23 -7.25 48.54 1.09
C ALA A 23 -5.79 48.54 0.63
N ALA A 24 -4.90 48.01 1.47
CA ALA A 24 -3.54 47.66 1.03
C ALA A 24 -3.75 46.79 -0.21
N GLY A 25 -3.20 47.21 -1.36
CA GLY A 25 -3.33 46.48 -2.61
C GLY A 25 -2.90 45.05 -2.34
N ALA A 26 -3.85 44.14 -2.36
CA ALA A 26 -3.55 42.73 -2.34
C ALA A 26 -2.58 42.47 -3.49
N PRO A 27 -1.46 41.79 -3.27
CA PRO A 27 -0.56 41.39 -4.36
C PRO A 27 -1.44 40.74 -5.43
N ALA A 28 -1.28 41.15 -6.70
CA ALA A 28 -2.04 40.56 -7.79
C ALA A 28 -1.80 39.05 -7.72
N GLU A 29 -2.85 38.30 -7.38
CA GLU A 29 -2.81 36.84 -7.31
C GLU A 29 -2.26 36.33 -8.66
N ALA A 30 -1.13 35.65 -8.66
CA ALA A 30 -0.55 35.10 -9.86
C ALA A 30 -1.53 34.10 -10.46
N VAL A 31 -2.01 34.36 -11.67
CA VAL A 31 -2.87 33.42 -12.40
C VAL A 31 -1.98 32.37 -13.04
N ARG A 32 -2.28 31.09 -12.80
CA ARG A 32 -1.59 29.96 -13.39
C ARG A 32 -2.56 29.14 -14.23
N GLU A 33 -2.27 29.08 -15.51
CA GLU A 33 -2.93 28.18 -16.43
C GLU A 33 -2.55 26.74 -16.09
N LEU A 34 -3.54 25.85 -16.07
CA LEU A 34 -3.37 24.44 -15.74
C LEU A 34 -4.21 23.59 -16.69
N ALA A 35 -3.56 22.71 -17.45
CA ALA A 35 -4.21 21.69 -18.24
C ALA A 35 -4.47 20.43 -17.40
N LEU A 36 -5.49 19.64 -17.74
CA LEU A 36 -5.80 18.38 -17.04
C LEU A 36 -4.60 17.42 -17.02
N ALA A 37 -3.89 17.29 -18.16
CA ALA A 37 -2.72 16.43 -18.25
C ALA A 37 -1.60 16.88 -17.29
N GLU A 38 -1.39 18.20 -17.12
CA GLU A 38 -0.41 18.72 -16.16
C GLU A 38 -0.85 18.50 -14.73
N ALA A 39 -2.14 18.66 -14.42
CA ALA A 39 -2.67 18.38 -13.09
C ALA A 39 -2.48 16.91 -12.70
N ILE A 40 -2.75 15.99 -13.61
CA ILE A 40 -2.51 14.55 -13.40
C ILE A 40 -1.02 14.27 -13.18
N LEU A 41 -0.13 14.81 -14.02
CA LEU A 41 1.31 14.60 -13.88
C LEU A 41 1.83 15.07 -12.52
N ARG A 42 1.39 16.26 -12.07
CA ARG A 42 1.77 16.78 -10.75
C ARG A 42 1.29 15.90 -9.61
N ALA A 43 0.07 15.38 -9.70
CA ALA A 43 -0.46 14.46 -8.70
C ALA A 43 0.34 13.16 -8.68
N LEU A 44 0.68 12.57 -9.83
CA LEU A 44 1.49 11.35 -9.91
C LEU A 44 2.88 11.50 -9.29
N GLU A 45 3.47 12.69 -9.38
CA GLU A 45 4.80 12.99 -8.84
C GLU A 45 4.79 13.34 -7.35
N ARG A 46 3.71 13.95 -6.84
CA ARG A 46 3.74 14.66 -5.56
C ARG A 46 2.66 14.24 -4.57
N ASN A 47 1.63 13.49 -5.00
CA ASN A 47 0.55 13.07 -4.11
C ASN A 47 1.09 12.13 -3.03
N GLU A 48 0.85 12.47 -1.76
CA GLU A 48 1.35 11.72 -0.60
C GLU A 48 0.78 10.30 -0.55
N GLY A 49 -0.47 10.08 -0.99
CA GLY A 49 -1.08 8.75 -1.06
C GLY A 49 -0.28 7.81 -1.95
N ILE A 50 0.08 8.27 -3.16
CA ILE A 50 0.92 7.51 -4.10
C ILE A 50 2.32 7.28 -3.53
N LEU A 51 2.95 8.30 -2.92
CA LEU A 51 4.28 8.17 -2.33
C LEU A 51 4.29 7.19 -1.16
N ILE A 52 3.25 7.20 -0.30
CA ILE A 52 3.10 6.25 0.81
C ILE A 52 3.00 4.81 0.29
N GLU A 53 2.15 4.57 -0.71
CA GLU A 53 1.99 3.22 -1.28
C GLU A 53 3.24 2.75 -2.04
N ARG A 54 4.00 3.67 -2.67
CA ARG A 54 5.30 3.34 -3.28
C ARG A 54 6.31 2.87 -2.24
N VAL A 55 6.45 3.60 -1.12
CA VAL A 55 7.33 3.19 -0.02
C VAL A 55 6.87 1.87 0.60
N ALA A 56 5.56 1.61 0.66
CA ALA A 56 5.03 0.33 1.12
C ALA A 56 5.39 -0.81 0.15
N ALA A 57 5.36 -0.58 -1.17
CA ALA A 57 5.78 -1.55 -2.19
C ALA A 57 7.28 -1.86 -2.10
N ASP A 58 8.13 -0.84 -1.93
CA ASP A 58 9.58 -1.00 -1.73
C ASP A 58 9.89 -1.80 -0.45
N SER A 59 9.14 -1.53 0.62
CA SER A 59 9.25 -2.26 1.88
C SER A 59 8.86 -3.73 1.70
N ALA A 60 7.81 -4.01 0.94
CA ALA A 60 7.38 -5.37 0.64
C ALA A 60 8.40 -6.11 -0.27
N ALA A 61 9.03 -5.41 -1.22
CA ALA A 61 10.13 -5.96 -2.03
C ALA A 61 11.35 -6.30 -1.15
N SER A 62 11.70 -5.44 -0.22
CA SER A 62 12.75 -5.69 0.77
C SER A 62 12.43 -6.89 1.67
N ALA A 63 11.16 -7.08 2.04
CA ALA A 63 10.73 -8.24 2.82
C ALA A 63 10.90 -9.56 2.05
N VAL A 64 10.78 -9.58 0.71
CA VAL A 64 11.10 -10.76 -0.11
C VAL A 64 12.59 -11.10 -0.01
N THR A 65 13.46 -10.11 -0.16
CA THR A 65 14.92 -10.28 -0.01
C THR A 65 15.26 -10.81 1.39
N GLY A 66 14.63 -10.23 2.43
CA GLY A 66 14.79 -10.70 3.82
C GLY A 66 14.33 -12.15 4.01
N ALA A 67 13.23 -12.57 3.38
CA ALA A 67 12.75 -13.94 3.43
C ALA A 67 13.68 -14.92 2.68
N GLU A 68 14.28 -14.50 1.57
CA GLU A 68 15.27 -15.27 0.81
C GLU A 68 16.57 -15.46 1.58
N GLY A 69 16.92 -14.54 2.49
CA GLY A 69 18.02 -14.67 3.46
C GLY A 69 17.92 -15.89 4.38
N ALA A 70 16.77 -16.59 4.42
CA ALA A 70 16.65 -17.89 5.09
C ALA A 70 17.62 -18.96 4.51
N TYR A 71 18.12 -18.75 3.30
CA TYR A 71 19.10 -19.62 2.62
C TYR A 71 20.53 -19.12 2.74
N ASP A 72 20.79 -17.99 3.39
CA ASP A 72 22.14 -17.50 3.61
C ASP A 72 22.91 -18.43 4.54
N PRO A 73 24.19 -18.70 4.26
CA PRO A 73 25.03 -19.46 5.17
C PRO A 73 25.27 -18.67 6.46
N VAL A 74 25.10 -19.33 7.59
CA VAL A 74 25.36 -18.75 8.91
C VAL A 74 26.69 -19.26 9.44
N LEU A 75 27.64 -18.37 9.65
CA LEU A 75 28.91 -18.64 10.34
C LEU A 75 28.73 -18.45 11.85
N GLY A 76 28.94 -19.50 12.61
CA GLY A 76 28.99 -19.48 14.07
C GLY A 76 30.42 -19.66 14.53
N LEU A 77 30.85 -18.88 15.51
CA LEU A 77 32.12 -19.05 16.21
C LEU A 77 31.84 -19.12 17.71
N GLU A 78 32.43 -20.11 18.37
CA GLU A 78 32.27 -20.30 19.80
C GLU A 78 33.62 -20.55 20.48
N THR A 79 33.79 -20.06 21.68
CA THR A 79 34.94 -20.35 22.51
C THR A 79 34.51 -20.37 23.96
N GLY A 80 35.10 -21.26 24.72
CA GLY A 80 34.77 -21.44 26.12
C GLY A 80 35.97 -21.88 26.93
N TRP A 81 36.01 -21.50 28.19
CA TRP A 81 36.89 -22.05 29.19
C TRP A 81 36.04 -22.56 30.35
N ARG A 82 36.38 -23.75 30.81
CA ARG A 82 35.69 -24.41 31.93
C ARG A 82 36.69 -25.00 32.89
N HIS A 83 36.52 -24.72 34.15
CA HIS A 83 37.17 -25.39 35.25
C HIS A 83 36.18 -26.34 35.90
N LEU A 84 36.53 -27.63 35.98
CA LEU A 84 35.66 -28.68 36.50
C LEU A 84 36.37 -29.42 37.64
N SER A 85 35.77 -29.40 38.81
CA SER A 85 36.20 -30.22 39.94
C SER A 85 34.96 -30.83 40.59
N VAL A 86 34.66 -32.07 40.25
CA VAL A 86 33.41 -32.75 40.68
C VAL A 86 33.79 -33.97 41.50
N PRO A 87 33.35 -34.05 42.78
CA PRO A 87 33.65 -35.19 43.64
C PRO A 87 33.06 -36.48 43.04
N VAL A 88 33.87 -37.49 42.94
CA VAL A 88 33.48 -38.77 42.33
C VAL A 88 33.26 -39.80 43.45
N ASN A 89 32.07 -40.38 43.52
CA ASN A 89 31.74 -41.48 44.44
C ASN A 89 32.17 -42.83 43.86
N SER A 90 33.45 -43.01 43.67
CA SER A 90 34.07 -44.26 43.16
C SER A 90 35.47 -44.50 43.75
N ALA A 91 35.77 -45.75 43.99
CA ALA A 91 37.13 -46.15 44.35
C ALA A 91 38.16 -45.89 43.25
N PHE A 92 37.70 -45.69 42.03
CA PHE A 92 38.45 -45.30 40.82
C PHE A 92 38.21 -43.84 40.46
N SER A 93 38.24 -42.91 41.38
CA SER A 93 38.06 -41.50 41.12
C SER A 93 39.15 -40.90 40.24
N GLY A 94 40.35 -41.46 40.28
CA GLY A 94 41.51 -40.88 39.60
C GLY A 94 42.03 -39.59 40.28
N ALA A 95 41.42 -39.14 41.35
CA ALA A 95 41.85 -37.95 42.06
C ALA A 95 43.26 -38.12 42.67
N PRO A 96 44.08 -37.05 42.75
CA PRO A 96 45.34 -37.05 43.42
C PRO A 96 45.20 -37.47 44.87
N GLN A 97 46.31 -37.99 45.48
CA GLN A 97 46.27 -38.44 46.86
C GLN A 97 45.89 -37.30 47.81
N GLY A 98 44.79 -37.51 48.54
CA GLY A 98 44.27 -36.57 49.53
C GLY A 98 43.21 -35.63 49.00
N GLU A 99 42.85 -35.73 47.72
CA GLU A 99 41.79 -34.95 47.11
C GLU A 99 40.52 -35.77 46.84
N LEU A 100 39.35 -35.10 46.82
CA LEU A 100 38.06 -35.75 46.67
C LEU A 100 37.61 -35.82 45.21
N ALA A 101 38.24 -35.05 44.30
CA ALA A 101 37.92 -34.94 42.92
C ALA A 101 39.13 -34.68 42.02
N PRO A 102 39.23 -35.21 40.82
CA PRO A 102 40.13 -34.69 39.80
C PRO A 102 39.72 -33.28 39.38
N THR A 103 40.67 -32.50 38.92
CA THR A 103 40.46 -31.16 38.36
C THR A 103 40.78 -31.21 36.89
N ASP A 104 39.80 -30.73 36.10
CA ASP A 104 39.95 -30.59 34.65
C ASP A 104 39.81 -29.10 34.28
N GLU A 105 40.78 -28.59 33.52
CA GLU A 105 40.71 -27.29 32.86
C GLU A 105 40.56 -27.53 31.36
N VAL A 106 39.42 -27.07 30.83
CA VAL A 106 39.08 -27.30 29.43
C VAL A 106 38.92 -25.95 28.73
N PHE A 107 39.67 -25.76 27.68
CA PHE A 107 39.51 -24.67 26.73
C PHE A 107 39.00 -25.26 25.42
N GLU A 108 37.90 -24.75 24.93
CA GLU A 108 37.27 -25.18 23.67
C GLU A 108 37.15 -23.99 22.73
N ALA A 109 37.39 -24.21 21.43
CA ALA A 109 37.10 -23.26 20.36
C ALA A 109 36.46 -24.01 19.18
N GLY A 110 35.43 -23.42 18.62
CA GLY A 110 34.68 -24.04 17.52
C GLY A 110 34.24 -23.04 16.50
N GLY A 111 34.07 -23.53 15.29
CA GLY A 111 33.43 -22.81 14.20
C GLY A 111 32.44 -23.70 13.47
N SER A 112 31.35 -23.12 13.00
CA SER A 112 30.36 -23.84 12.21
C SER A 112 29.86 -22.98 11.07
N VAL A 113 29.59 -23.61 9.93
CA VAL A 113 28.84 -23.00 8.80
C VAL A 113 27.61 -23.85 8.57
N VAL A 114 26.43 -23.23 8.71
CA VAL A 114 25.16 -23.90 8.54
C VAL A 114 24.42 -23.24 7.39
N GLN A 115 23.98 -24.04 6.41
CA GLN A 115 23.23 -23.54 5.27
C GLN A 115 21.96 -24.38 5.03
N ARG A 116 20.83 -23.69 4.86
CA ARG A 116 19.59 -24.31 4.39
C ARG A 116 19.62 -24.45 2.87
N LEU A 117 19.07 -25.55 2.37
CA LEU A 117 18.98 -25.81 0.94
C LEU A 117 17.56 -25.61 0.44
N PRO A 118 17.37 -25.18 -0.84
CA PRO A 118 16.04 -25.05 -1.43
C PRO A 118 15.25 -26.36 -1.48
N THR A 119 15.88 -27.49 -1.29
CA THR A 119 15.26 -28.82 -1.17
C THR A 119 14.61 -29.10 0.19
N GLY A 120 14.75 -28.15 1.13
CA GLY A 120 14.35 -28.28 2.53
C GLY A 120 15.43 -28.93 3.42
N GLY A 121 16.56 -29.35 2.82
CA GLY A 121 17.69 -29.91 3.56
C GLY A 121 18.49 -28.84 4.29
N VAL A 122 19.38 -29.30 5.20
CA VAL A 122 20.34 -28.47 5.91
C VAL A 122 21.70 -29.15 5.82
N VAL A 123 22.72 -28.37 5.43
CA VAL A 123 24.12 -28.77 5.49
C VAL A 123 24.79 -28.00 6.61
N ALA A 124 25.53 -28.72 7.43
CA ALA A 124 26.35 -28.13 8.52
C ALA A 124 27.78 -28.62 8.38
N LEU A 125 28.72 -27.70 8.33
CA LEU A 125 30.16 -27.95 8.50
C LEU A 125 30.55 -27.46 9.87
N ARG A 126 31.19 -28.30 10.69
CA ARG A 126 31.62 -27.96 12.04
C ARG A 126 33.08 -28.32 12.23
N GLY A 127 33.84 -27.42 12.82
CA GLY A 127 35.19 -27.67 13.27
C GLY A 127 35.31 -27.28 14.74
N THR A 128 35.82 -28.16 15.58
CA THR A 128 36.08 -27.89 17.00
C THR A 128 37.49 -28.29 17.35
N THR A 129 38.06 -27.59 18.30
CA THR A 129 39.33 -27.98 18.93
C THR A 129 39.27 -27.67 20.43
N GLY A 130 39.80 -28.58 21.19
CA GLY A 130 39.86 -28.50 22.65
C GLY A 130 41.29 -28.63 23.18
N ARG A 131 41.54 -28.05 24.35
CA ARG A 131 42.72 -28.31 25.18
C ARG A 131 42.22 -28.64 26.57
N THR A 132 42.53 -29.87 27.00
CA THR A 132 42.15 -30.36 28.32
C THR A 132 43.40 -30.61 29.14
N GLU A 133 43.53 -29.93 30.26
CA GLU A 133 44.52 -30.25 31.32
C GLU A 133 43.79 -30.96 32.44
N THR A 134 44.34 -32.08 32.87
CA THR A 134 43.80 -32.85 33.99
C THR A 134 44.96 -33.28 34.98
N ASP A 135 44.62 -33.22 36.23
CA ASP A 135 45.47 -33.85 37.30
C ASP A 135 45.01 -35.28 37.62
N GLY A 136 43.94 -35.73 36.90
CA GLY A 136 43.37 -37.07 37.08
C GLY A 136 44.36 -38.19 36.66
N ALA A 137 44.46 -39.24 37.47
CA ALA A 137 45.41 -40.33 37.28
C ALA A 137 45.14 -41.28 36.11
N PHE A 138 43.92 -41.17 35.47
CA PHE A 138 43.54 -42.08 34.42
C PHE A 138 43.64 -41.46 33.01
N GLY A 139 43.83 -40.15 32.89
CA GLY A 139 44.11 -39.51 31.60
C GLY A 139 45.51 -39.86 31.12
N LEU A 140 45.72 -40.34 29.92
CA LEU A 140 47.04 -40.64 29.36
C LEU A 140 47.81 -39.38 28.96
N LEU A 141 47.03 -38.33 28.49
CA LEU A 141 47.57 -37.06 28.04
C LEU A 141 47.08 -35.90 28.93
N SER A 142 48.01 -34.98 29.29
CA SER A 142 47.76 -33.75 30.01
C SER A 142 48.91 -32.75 29.73
N PRO A 143 48.72 -31.64 28.95
CA PRO A 143 47.50 -31.33 28.20
C PRO A 143 47.22 -32.31 27.05
N ALA A 144 45.93 -32.58 26.84
CA ALA A 144 45.40 -33.23 25.64
C ALA A 144 44.82 -32.16 24.70
N TYR A 145 45.08 -32.31 23.42
CA TYR A 145 44.49 -31.50 22.33
C TYR A 145 43.61 -32.41 21.47
N ASP A 146 42.31 -32.17 21.51
CA ASP A 146 41.34 -32.83 20.65
C ASP A 146 40.91 -31.91 19.52
N SER A 147 40.68 -32.44 18.35
CA SER A 147 40.19 -31.71 17.19
C SER A 147 39.17 -32.56 16.44
N GLN A 148 38.13 -31.93 15.95
CA GLN A 148 37.11 -32.57 15.13
C GLN A 148 36.76 -31.68 13.93
N LEU A 149 36.59 -32.28 12.75
CA LEU A 149 36.05 -31.64 11.59
C LEU A 149 34.96 -32.55 11.01
N GLY A 150 33.74 -32.03 10.96
CA GLY A 150 32.57 -32.82 10.53
C GLY A 150 31.70 -32.09 9.53
N VAL A 151 31.08 -32.85 8.64
CA VAL A 151 30.02 -32.40 7.75
C VAL A 151 28.76 -33.24 8.02
N GLU A 152 27.63 -32.56 8.15
CA GLU A 152 26.31 -33.18 8.31
C GLU A 152 25.36 -32.68 7.26
N LEU A 153 24.65 -33.59 6.61
CA LEU A 153 23.50 -33.31 5.72
C LEU A 153 22.27 -33.94 6.35
N ARG A 154 21.24 -33.12 6.60
CA ARG A 154 19.89 -33.60 6.92
C ARG A 154 18.94 -33.20 5.80
N GLN A 155 18.34 -34.19 5.12
CA GLN A 155 17.44 -34.00 4.00
C GLN A 155 16.06 -34.59 4.29
N PRO A 156 14.99 -33.79 4.38
CA PRO A 156 13.63 -34.30 4.51
C PRO A 156 13.20 -35.00 3.22
N LEU A 157 12.57 -36.16 3.36
CA LEU A 157 12.10 -37.01 2.27
C LEU A 157 10.57 -37.01 2.14
N LEU A 158 9.83 -36.68 3.21
CA LEU A 158 8.38 -36.60 3.22
C LEU A 158 7.92 -35.20 3.66
N ARG A 159 7.64 -35.00 4.96
CA ARG A 159 7.29 -33.67 5.52
C ARG A 159 8.46 -32.69 5.27
N ASP A 160 8.15 -31.44 4.93
CA ASP A 160 9.11 -30.38 4.61
C ASP A 160 9.88 -30.59 3.26
N ARG A 161 9.60 -31.65 2.49
CA ARG A 161 10.21 -31.84 1.17
C ARG A 161 9.63 -30.89 0.11
N GLY A 162 8.31 -30.77 0.04
CA GLY A 162 7.59 -29.95 -0.95
C GLY A 162 7.53 -28.48 -0.57
N ILE A 163 7.24 -28.21 0.67
CA ILE A 163 7.16 -26.88 1.26
C ILE A 163 7.57 -26.94 2.74
N ASP A 164 8.51 -26.10 3.13
CA ASP A 164 8.94 -25.90 4.51
C ASP A 164 8.65 -24.46 4.96
N ALA A 165 9.02 -24.11 6.17
CA ALA A 165 8.79 -22.78 6.73
C ALA A 165 9.51 -21.68 5.95
N ALA A 166 10.72 -21.93 5.42
CA ALA A 166 11.48 -20.95 4.63
C ALA A 166 10.79 -20.68 3.27
N ARG A 167 10.43 -21.74 2.55
CA ARG A 167 9.71 -21.62 1.28
C ARG A 167 8.32 -21.02 1.44
N LEU A 168 7.62 -21.33 2.54
CA LEU A 168 6.36 -20.67 2.88
C LEU A 168 6.61 -19.18 3.09
N GLY A 169 7.60 -18.80 3.91
CA GLY A 169 7.95 -17.40 4.16
C GLY A 169 8.19 -16.61 2.88
N ILE A 170 8.98 -17.18 1.96
CA ILE A 170 9.26 -16.55 0.66
C ILE A 170 7.99 -16.42 -0.21
N ARG A 171 7.15 -17.47 -0.26
CA ARG A 171 5.89 -17.40 -1.02
C ARG A 171 4.92 -16.38 -0.46
N VAL A 172 4.83 -16.27 0.87
CA VAL A 172 4.01 -15.27 1.56
C VAL A 172 4.56 -13.87 1.27
N ALA A 173 5.87 -13.65 1.42
CA ALA A 173 6.48 -12.36 1.14
C ALA A 173 6.28 -11.92 -0.32
N ARG A 174 6.41 -12.83 -1.29
CA ARG A 174 6.12 -12.54 -2.70
C ARG A 174 4.66 -12.18 -2.94
N ALA A 175 3.72 -12.92 -2.36
CA ALA A 175 2.29 -12.60 -2.47
C ALA A 175 1.95 -11.25 -1.81
N ASP A 176 2.58 -10.93 -0.68
CA ASP A 176 2.40 -9.64 -0.01
C ASP A 176 3.01 -8.48 -0.83
N ARG A 177 4.17 -8.68 -1.52
CA ARG A 177 4.72 -7.74 -2.49
C ARG A 177 3.77 -7.51 -3.65
N ASP A 178 3.27 -8.57 -4.29
CA ASP A 178 2.35 -8.48 -5.43
C ASP A 178 1.06 -7.76 -5.04
N ARG A 179 0.58 -7.97 -3.82
CA ARG A 179 -0.55 -7.24 -3.25
C ARG A 179 -0.24 -5.76 -3.05
N SER A 180 0.94 -5.42 -2.56
CA SER A 180 1.36 -4.03 -2.34
C SER A 180 1.51 -3.26 -3.66
N LEU A 181 2.05 -3.90 -4.70
CA LEU A 181 2.10 -3.35 -6.06
C LEU A 181 0.68 -3.10 -6.63
N ALA A 182 -0.25 -4.04 -6.41
CA ALA A 182 -1.63 -3.85 -6.81
C ALA A 182 -2.33 -2.72 -6.02
N SER A 183 -1.97 -2.52 -4.74
CA SER A 183 -2.46 -1.40 -3.93
C SER A 183 -1.92 -0.06 -4.45
N LEU A 184 -0.64 0.01 -4.81
CA LEU A 184 -0.05 1.18 -5.45
C LEU A 184 -0.74 1.52 -6.78
N ALA A 185 -0.94 0.52 -7.65
CA ALA A 185 -1.64 0.72 -8.91
C ALA A 185 -3.07 1.23 -8.70
N ARG A 186 -3.77 0.71 -7.70
CA ARG A 186 -5.10 1.18 -7.31
C ARG A 186 -5.07 2.63 -6.84
N GLU A 187 -4.14 3.00 -5.97
CA GLU A 187 -4.01 4.38 -5.46
C GLU A 187 -3.75 5.36 -6.60
N VAL A 188 -2.92 4.99 -7.57
CA VAL A 188 -2.68 5.78 -8.77
C VAL A 188 -3.98 5.98 -9.57
N VAL A 189 -4.76 4.93 -9.80
CA VAL A 189 -6.04 5.00 -10.52
C VAL A 189 -7.04 5.88 -9.77
N ASP A 190 -7.18 5.70 -8.46
CA ASP A 190 -8.11 6.44 -7.62
C ASP A 190 -7.70 7.94 -7.57
N THR A 191 -6.41 8.25 -7.38
CA THR A 191 -5.89 9.63 -7.40
C THR A 191 -6.13 10.32 -8.75
N VAL A 192 -5.85 9.65 -9.88
CA VAL A 192 -6.12 10.21 -11.22
C VAL A 192 -7.61 10.52 -11.39
N GLY A 193 -8.49 9.61 -10.97
CA GLY A 193 -9.95 9.82 -11.01
C GLY A 193 -10.41 10.99 -10.14
N GLU A 194 -9.82 11.16 -8.95
CA GLU A 194 -10.10 12.29 -8.07
C GLU A 194 -9.62 13.63 -8.64
N VAL A 195 -8.42 13.65 -9.24
CA VAL A 195 -7.89 14.84 -9.94
C VAL A 195 -8.80 15.24 -11.10
N GLU A 196 -9.25 14.30 -11.92
CA GLU A 196 -10.18 14.58 -13.02
C GLU A 196 -11.49 15.17 -12.51
N ARG A 197 -12.07 14.59 -11.46
CA ARG A 197 -13.30 15.08 -10.84
C ARG A 197 -13.12 16.50 -10.28
N ALA A 198 -12.03 16.76 -9.56
CA ALA A 198 -11.72 18.06 -9.00
C ALA A 198 -11.47 19.10 -10.10
N TYR A 199 -10.76 18.73 -11.17
CA TYR A 199 -10.49 19.58 -12.31
C TYR A 199 -11.77 20.01 -13.05
N TRP A 200 -12.64 19.05 -13.36
CA TRP A 200 -13.91 19.36 -14.04
C TRP A 200 -14.87 20.16 -13.13
N SER A 201 -14.81 19.93 -11.81
CA SER A 201 -15.54 20.75 -10.84
C SER A 201 -15.03 22.20 -10.81
N LEU A 202 -13.72 22.42 -10.95
CA LEU A 202 -13.12 23.74 -11.08
C LEU A 202 -13.57 24.44 -12.37
N VAL A 203 -13.56 23.73 -13.51
CA VAL A 203 -14.07 24.23 -14.79
C VAL A 203 -15.54 24.65 -14.68
N ALA A 204 -16.38 23.84 -14.04
CA ALA A 204 -17.80 24.13 -13.83
C ALA A 204 -17.99 25.38 -12.95
N ALA A 205 -17.30 25.47 -11.81
CA ALA A 205 -17.39 26.60 -10.91
C ALA A 205 -16.93 27.91 -11.59
N ARG A 206 -15.91 27.84 -12.43
CA ARG A 206 -15.45 28.99 -13.20
C ARG A 206 -16.49 29.47 -14.21
N ARG A 207 -17.11 28.56 -14.94
CA ARG A 207 -18.17 28.88 -15.91
C ARG A 207 -19.42 29.41 -15.20
N GLU A 208 -19.76 28.88 -14.02
CA GLU A 208 -20.87 29.38 -13.22
C GLU A 208 -20.70 30.86 -12.89
N ILE A 209 -19.49 31.31 -12.52
CA ILE A 209 -19.20 32.73 -12.24
C ILE A 209 -19.60 33.59 -13.43
N GLY A 210 -19.23 33.23 -14.67
CA GLY A 210 -19.62 33.99 -15.86
C GLY A 210 -21.13 34.11 -16.00
N VAL A 211 -21.87 33.02 -15.80
CA VAL A 211 -23.36 33.05 -15.86
C VAL A 211 -23.93 33.95 -14.76
N ARG A 212 -23.34 33.93 -13.53
CA ARG A 212 -23.81 34.77 -12.42
C ARG A 212 -23.46 36.25 -12.63
N GLU A 213 -22.33 36.57 -13.25
CA GLU A 213 -21.95 37.94 -13.60
C GLU A 213 -22.86 38.50 -14.69
N ASP A 214 -23.15 37.72 -15.71
CA ASP A 214 -24.17 38.08 -16.72
C ASP A 214 -25.53 38.37 -16.08
N ALA A 215 -25.96 37.51 -15.14
CA ALA A 215 -27.24 37.68 -14.46
C ALA A 215 -27.27 38.95 -13.57
N VAL A 216 -26.18 39.31 -12.92
CA VAL A 216 -26.05 40.58 -12.18
C VAL A 216 -26.11 41.76 -13.14
N GLY A 217 -25.44 41.69 -14.30
CA GLY A 217 -25.49 42.73 -15.34
C GLY A 217 -26.90 42.96 -15.84
N LEU A 218 -27.63 41.90 -16.19
CA LEU A 218 -29.02 41.97 -16.65
C LEU A 218 -29.96 42.54 -15.59
N ALA A 219 -29.77 42.20 -14.31
CA ALA A 219 -30.58 42.75 -13.21
C ALA A 219 -30.27 44.24 -12.97
N ALA A 220 -29.03 44.66 -13.13
CA ALA A 220 -28.63 46.06 -13.02
C ALA A 220 -29.23 46.91 -14.17
N GLU A 221 -29.14 46.42 -15.43
CA GLU A 221 -29.80 47.06 -16.58
C GLU A 221 -31.32 47.23 -16.37
N GLN A 222 -31.98 46.17 -15.86
CA GLN A 222 -33.41 46.20 -15.60
C GLN A 222 -33.77 47.22 -14.51
N LEU A 223 -32.94 47.37 -13.45
CA LEU A 223 -33.11 48.37 -12.43
C LEU A 223 -33.00 49.79 -13.01
N GLU A 224 -31.97 50.03 -13.84
CA GLU A 224 -31.76 51.31 -14.51
C GLU A 224 -32.94 51.67 -15.46
N GLN A 225 -33.36 50.73 -16.31
CA GLN A 225 -34.50 50.92 -17.20
C GLN A 225 -35.79 51.24 -16.43
N THR A 226 -36.02 50.57 -15.28
CA THR A 226 -37.19 50.85 -14.46
C THR A 226 -37.09 52.26 -13.85
N GLY A 227 -35.90 52.67 -13.41
CA GLY A 227 -35.64 54.03 -12.92
C GLY A 227 -35.97 55.13 -13.95
N LEU A 228 -35.45 54.95 -15.17
CA LEU A 228 -35.73 55.88 -16.29
C LEU A 228 -37.24 55.98 -16.62
N ARG A 229 -37.99 54.89 -16.54
CA ARG A 229 -39.46 54.89 -16.74
C ARG A 229 -40.19 55.61 -15.63
N ILE A 230 -39.76 55.53 -14.39
CA ILE A 230 -40.31 56.26 -13.24
C ILE A 230 -40.03 57.76 -13.40
N GLU A 231 -38.79 58.15 -13.74
CA GLU A 231 -38.40 59.53 -14.01
C GLU A 231 -39.21 60.14 -15.17
N GLY A 232 -39.46 59.35 -16.18
CA GLY A 232 -40.32 59.74 -17.33
C GLY A 232 -41.82 59.71 -17.05
N GLY A 233 -42.25 59.37 -15.84
CA GLY A 233 -43.67 59.30 -15.42
C GLY A 233 -44.44 58.10 -16.04
N ALA A 234 -43.73 57.14 -16.61
CA ALA A 234 -44.32 55.96 -17.25
C ALA A 234 -44.51 54.76 -16.33
N ALA A 235 -44.04 54.86 -15.06
CA ALA A 235 -44.17 53.82 -14.03
C ALA A 235 -44.29 54.46 -12.62
N PRO A 236 -45.00 53.83 -11.66
CA PRO A 236 -45.06 54.30 -10.29
C PRO A 236 -43.74 53.99 -9.52
N GLU A 237 -43.40 54.84 -8.56
CA GLU A 237 -42.16 54.68 -7.74
C GLU A 237 -42.06 53.31 -7.05
N THR A 238 -43.18 52.67 -6.72
CA THR A 238 -43.22 51.36 -6.07
C THR A 238 -42.65 50.24 -6.92
N GLU A 239 -42.58 50.40 -8.28
CA GLU A 239 -42.03 49.39 -9.18
C GLU A 239 -40.51 49.23 -9.03
N ILE A 240 -39.76 50.18 -8.45
CA ILE A 240 -38.31 50.10 -8.23
C ILE A 240 -37.91 49.02 -7.21
N ALA A 241 -38.80 48.69 -6.28
CA ALA A 241 -38.49 47.76 -5.19
C ALA A 241 -38.14 46.33 -5.68
N GLN A 242 -38.86 45.84 -6.70
CA GLN A 242 -38.67 44.49 -7.23
C GLN A 242 -37.33 44.34 -7.97
N PRO A 243 -36.96 45.17 -8.97
CA PRO A 243 -35.64 45.06 -9.61
C PRO A 243 -34.48 45.27 -8.65
N ARG A 244 -34.61 46.12 -7.65
CA ARG A 244 -33.60 46.33 -6.60
C ARG A 244 -33.41 45.08 -5.76
N SER A 245 -34.48 44.45 -5.32
CA SER A 245 -34.43 43.19 -4.58
C SER A 245 -33.78 42.05 -5.42
N GLU A 246 -34.14 42.01 -6.73
CA GLU A 246 -33.56 41.01 -7.65
C GLU A 246 -32.07 41.22 -7.83
N LEU A 247 -31.59 42.47 -8.01
CA LEU A 247 -30.17 42.77 -8.14
C LEU A 247 -29.38 42.29 -6.88
N GLU A 248 -29.90 42.61 -5.67
CA GLU A 248 -29.21 42.18 -4.43
C GLU A 248 -29.21 40.65 -4.29
N ARG A 249 -30.27 39.96 -4.68
CA ARG A 249 -30.32 38.49 -4.72
C ARG A 249 -29.26 37.93 -5.66
N ARG A 250 -29.11 38.47 -6.88
CA ARG A 250 -28.11 38.06 -7.85
C ARG A 250 -26.67 38.28 -7.37
N ARG A 251 -26.44 39.41 -6.66
CA ARG A 251 -25.15 39.66 -6.04
C ARG A 251 -24.83 38.61 -4.97
N GLY A 252 -25.84 38.25 -4.15
CA GLY A 252 -25.68 37.17 -3.18
C GLY A 252 -25.35 35.82 -3.83
N GLU A 253 -26.01 35.47 -4.93
CA GLU A 253 -25.73 34.25 -5.70
C GLU A 253 -24.31 34.24 -6.31
N LEU A 254 -23.82 35.40 -6.79
CA LEU A 254 -22.45 35.54 -7.30
C LEU A 254 -21.42 35.35 -6.20
N LEU A 255 -21.66 35.90 -4.99
CA LEU A 255 -20.76 35.68 -3.86
C LEU A 255 -20.68 34.20 -3.46
N ALA A 256 -21.81 33.49 -3.45
CA ALA A 256 -21.85 32.06 -3.20
C ALA A 256 -21.13 31.26 -4.30
N ALA A 257 -21.20 31.67 -5.57
CA ALA A 257 -20.46 31.05 -6.67
C ALA A 257 -18.93 31.25 -6.51
N ARG A 258 -18.50 32.43 -6.09
CA ARG A 258 -17.08 32.70 -5.80
C ARG A 258 -16.53 31.84 -4.67
N GLU A 259 -17.33 31.61 -3.62
CA GLU A 259 -16.97 30.69 -2.56
C GLU A 259 -16.83 29.24 -3.07
N ARG A 260 -17.74 28.77 -3.94
CA ARG A 260 -17.65 27.45 -4.57
C ARG A 260 -16.38 27.31 -5.41
N LEU A 261 -16.04 28.35 -6.20
CA LEU A 261 -14.78 28.35 -6.96
C LEU A 261 -13.57 28.22 -6.06
N ALA A 262 -13.49 28.98 -4.97
CA ALA A 262 -12.37 28.90 -4.04
C ALA A 262 -12.24 27.51 -3.41
N ARG A 263 -13.37 26.84 -3.08
CA ARG A 263 -13.37 25.46 -2.59
C ARG A 263 -12.91 24.47 -3.66
N ALA A 264 -13.35 24.63 -4.90
CA ALA A 264 -12.93 23.75 -6.00
C ALA A 264 -11.43 23.90 -6.29
N GLU A 265 -10.89 25.14 -6.26
CA GLU A 265 -9.45 25.38 -6.36
C GLU A 265 -8.67 24.71 -5.22
N SER A 266 -9.13 24.87 -3.98
CA SER A 266 -8.49 24.25 -2.83
C SER A 266 -8.50 22.72 -2.90
N ALA A 267 -9.62 22.13 -3.34
CA ALA A 267 -9.74 20.68 -3.50
C ALA A 267 -8.75 20.13 -4.55
N LEU A 268 -8.59 20.82 -5.70
CA LEU A 268 -7.63 20.42 -6.70
C LEU A 268 -6.19 20.61 -6.21
N LYS A 269 -5.89 21.73 -5.56
CA LYS A 269 -4.57 22.01 -4.99
C LYS A 269 -4.13 20.93 -4.01
N LEU A 270 -5.04 20.45 -3.17
CA LEU A 270 -4.75 19.38 -2.20
C LEU A 270 -4.29 18.08 -2.89
N LEU A 271 -4.76 17.80 -4.10
CA LEU A 271 -4.40 16.58 -4.82
C LEU A 271 -3.08 16.71 -5.61
N ILE A 272 -2.72 17.93 -6.05
CA ILE A 272 -1.59 18.16 -6.96
C ILE A 272 -0.35 18.80 -6.32
N LEU A 273 -0.45 19.26 -5.07
CA LEU A 273 0.64 19.90 -4.36
C LEU A 273 1.12 18.99 -3.23
N GLY A 274 2.39 18.62 -3.28
CA GLY A 274 3.04 17.78 -2.25
C GLY A 274 3.74 18.57 -1.15
N ASP A 275 3.74 19.91 -1.21
CA ASP A 275 4.40 20.75 -0.22
C ASP A 275 3.44 21.85 0.26
N ALA A 276 3.35 22.02 1.58
CA ALA A 276 2.54 23.08 2.20
C ALA A 276 3.07 24.49 1.88
N GLU A 277 4.32 24.62 1.46
CA GLU A 277 4.99 25.90 1.13
C GLU A 277 5.03 26.18 -0.38
N ASP A 278 4.39 25.35 -1.25
CA ASP A 278 4.33 25.57 -2.69
C ASP A 278 3.61 26.92 -3.00
N ASP A 279 4.24 27.75 -3.83
CA ASP A 279 3.70 29.06 -4.24
C ASP A 279 2.32 28.97 -4.89
N LEU A 280 1.96 27.82 -5.45
CA LEU A 280 0.65 27.58 -6.05
C LEU A 280 -0.49 27.61 -5.05
N TRP A 281 -0.24 27.46 -3.73
CA TRP A 281 -1.29 27.65 -2.72
C TRP A 281 -1.90 29.04 -2.76
N SER A 282 -1.08 30.07 -3.02
CA SER A 282 -1.50 31.47 -3.14
C SER A 282 -1.92 31.87 -4.56
N ALA A 283 -1.59 31.07 -5.58
CA ALA A 283 -1.92 31.36 -6.97
C ALA A 283 -3.39 30.98 -7.29
N ARG A 284 -3.97 31.69 -8.25
CA ARG A 284 -5.29 31.37 -8.83
C ARG A 284 -5.11 30.39 -9.97
N LEU A 285 -5.82 29.27 -9.94
CA LEU A 285 -5.75 28.28 -11.00
C LEU A 285 -6.75 28.62 -12.12
N GLU A 286 -6.30 28.58 -13.37
CA GLU A 286 -7.14 28.72 -14.55
C GLU A 286 -7.05 27.44 -15.40
N ALA A 287 -8.17 26.70 -15.42
CA ALA A 287 -8.28 25.48 -16.22
C ALA A 287 -8.39 25.84 -17.71
N THR A 288 -7.54 25.25 -18.54
CA THR A 288 -7.45 25.57 -19.98
C THR A 288 -8.29 24.67 -20.87
N ASP A 289 -8.70 23.48 -20.39
CA ASP A 289 -9.43 22.53 -21.21
C ASP A 289 -10.89 22.93 -21.40
N ALA A 290 -11.34 22.77 -22.64
CA ALA A 290 -12.75 22.94 -22.95
C ALA A 290 -13.56 21.71 -22.56
N ALA A 291 -14.66 21.90 -21.80
CA ALA A 291 -15.59 20.81 -21.53
C ALA A 291 -16.40 20.47 -22.79
N ALA A 292 -15.73 19.89 -23.77
CA ALA A 292 -16.36 19.37 -24.97
C ALA A 292 -17.03 18.02 -24.66
N VAL A 293 -18.34 17.93 -25.01
CA VAL A 293 -19.10 16.69 -24.83
C VAL A 293 -19.25 16.03 -26.19
N GLU A 294 -18.57 14.92 -26.37
CA GLU A 294 -18.73 14.03 -27.52
C GLU A 294 -19.36 12.73 -27.04
N PRO A 295 -20.60 12.41 -27.43
CA PRO A 295 -21.25 11.16 -27.03
C PRO A 295 -20.46 9.95 -27.54
N VAL A 296 -20.10 9.03 -26.62
CA VAL A 296 -19.40 7.78 -26.94
C VAL A 296 -20.36 6.62 -26.72
N ALA A 297 -20.46 5.73 -27.69
CA ALA A 297 -21.20 4.48 -27.54
C ALA A 297 -20.32 3.50 -26.72
N VAL A 298 -20.85 2.94 -25.64
CA VAL A 298 -20.15 2.02 -24.74
C VAL A 298 -20.49 0.58 -25.11
N ASP A 299 -19.48 -0.21 -25.50
CA ASP A 299 -19.63 -1.68 -25.58
C ASP A 299 -19.47 -2.27 -24.18
N VAL A 300 -20.59 -2.46 -23.50
CA VAL A 300 -20.64 -2.98 -22.12
C VAL A 300 -20.00 -4.36 -21.99
N ARG A 301 -20.05 -5.19 -23.04
CA ARG A 301 -19.45 -6.55 -22.98
C ARG A 301 -17.94 -6.48 -23.03
N ALA A 302 -17.38 -5.68 -23.93
CA ALA A 302 -15.95 -5.44 -24.01
C ALA A 302 -15.44 -4.78 -22.73
N ALA A 303 -16.12 -3.76 -22.23
CA ALA A 303 -15.81 -3.06 -20.98
C ALA A 303 -15.76 -4.00 -19.75
N MET A 304 -16.72 -4.93 -19.64
CA MET A 304 -16.72 -5.93 -18.58
C MET A 304 -15.54 -6.92 -18.69
N ALA A 305 -15.17 -7.33 -19.89
CA ALA A 305 -14.04 -8.24 -20.07
C ALA A 305 -12.72 -7.55 -19.70
N GLU A 306 -12.52 -6.32 -20.12
CA GLU A 306 -11.38 -5.50 -19.78
C GLU A 306 -11.26 -5.25 -18.27
N ALA A 307 -12.36 -4.89 -17.60
CA ALA A 307 -12.39 -4.67 -16.18
C ALA A 307 -11.97 -5.90 -15.35
N LEU A 308 -12.36 -7.10 -15.78
CA LEU A 308 -12.01 -8.33 -15.09
C LEU A 308 -10.53 -8.71 -15.25
N ASP A 309 -9.85 -8.19 -16.24
CA ASP A 309 -8.44 -8.47 -16.55
C ASP A 309 -7.49 -7.39 -15.99
N SER A 310 -7.91 -6.12 -15.99
CA SER A 310 -7.03 -4.99 -15.73
C SER A 310 -7.19 -4.31 -14.36
N ARG A 311 -8.25 -4.62 -13.59
CA ARG A 311 -8.49 -3.93 -12.31
C ARG A 311 -7.52 -4.34 -11.20
N PRO A 312 -6.78 -3.37 -10.58
CA PRO A 312 -5.75 -3.66 -9.57
C PRO A 312 -6.30 -4.36 -8.32
N GLU A 313 -7.53 -4.07 -7.89
CA GLU A 313 -8.11 -4.72 -6.72
C GLU A 313 -8.35 -6.22 -6.92
N LEU A 314 -8.61 -6.67 -8.15
CA LEU A 314 -8.69 -8.09 -8.45
C LEU A 314 -7.31 -8.75 -8.37
N ALA A 315 -6.26 -8.09 -8.90
CA ALA A 315 -4.88 -8.55 -8.77
C ALA A 315 -4.46 -8.67 -7.29
N SER A 316 -4.82 -7.69 -6.44
CA SER A 316 -4.58 -7.73 -5.00
C SER A 316 -5.25 -8.95 -4.32
N LEU A 317 -6.50 -9.25 -4.68
CA LEU A 317 -7.22 -10.40 -4.15
C LEU A 317 -6.69 -11.73 -4.70
N GLU A 318 -6.24 -11.78 -5.93
CA GLU A 318 -5.57 -12.96 -6.52
C GLU A 318 -4.24 -13.27 -5.83
N ALA A 319 -3.44 -12.25 -5.53
CA ALA A 319 -2.23 -12.39 -4.73
C ALA A 319 -2.55 -12.93 -3.32
N PHE A 320 -3.62 -12.42 -2.69
CA PHE A 320 -4.08 -12.91 -1.40
C PHE A 320 -4.54 -14.38 -1.45
N VAL A 321 -5.26 -14.79 -2.50
CA VAL A 321 -5.61 -16.21 -2.73
C VAL A 321 -4.34 -17.04 -2.90
N GLY A 322 -3.34 -16.54 -3.63
CA GLY A 322 -2.02 -17.17 -3.79
C GLY A 322 -1.34 -17.44 -2.44
N ARG A 323 -1.32 -16.43 -1.57
CA ARG A 323 -0.83 -16.56 -0.19
C ARG A 323 -1.56 -17.66 0.58
N ARG A 324 -2.90 -17.65 0.58
CA ARG A 324 -3.73 -18.65 1.29
C ARG A 324 -3.54 -20.07 0.73
N ARG A 325 -3.29 -20.20 -0.57
CA ARG A 325 -2.92 -21.48 -1.19
C ARG A 325 -1.57 -22.00 -0.68
N ALA A 326 -0.58 -21.13 -0.54
CA ALA A 326 0.72 -21.51 0.01
C ALA A 326 0.61 -21.94 1.49
N GLU A 327 -0.14 -21.20 2.31
CA GLU A 327 -0.40 -21.53 3.72
C GLU A 327 -1.15 -22.88 3.85
N ALA A 328 -2.16 -23.13 3.03
CA ALA A 328 -2.90 -24.40 3.02
C ALA A 328 -2.02 -25.57 2.56
N ALA A 329 -1.15 -25.36 1.57
CA ALA A 329 -0.19 -26.37 1.12
C ALA A 329 0.80 -26.75 2.23
N PHE A 330 1.33 -25.76 2.94
CA PHE A 330 2.20 -25.98 4.10
C PHE A 330 1.47 -26.72 5.24
N ALA A 331 0.27 -26.30 5.58
CA ALA A 331 -0.50 -26.94 6.64
C ALA A 331 -0.85 -28.40 6.31
N ARG A 332 -1.11 -28.73 5.02
CA ARG A 332 -1.30 -30.12 4.56
C ARG A 332 -0.01 -30.93 4.66
N ASP A 333 1.14 -30.34 4.30
CA ASP A 333 2.45 -30.99 4.41
C ASP A 333 2.74 -31.38 5.88
N ARG A 334 2.34 -30.54 6.83
CA ARG A 334 2.48 -30.81 8.27
C ARG A 334 1.66 -32.00 8.79
N VAL A 335 0.68 -32.47 8.06
CA VAL A 335 -0.06 -33.68 8.40
C VAL A 335 0.75 -34.94 8.11
N GLN A 336 1.73 -34.87 7.20
CA GLN A 336 2.55 -36.00 6.81
C GLN A 336 3.53 -36.41 7.92
N PRO A 337 3.90 -37.69 8.02
CA PRO A 337 5.00 -38.12 8.88
C PRO A 337 6.31 -37.48 8.41
N ALA A 338 7.24 -37.28 9.33
CA ALA A 338 8.59 -36.88 8.99
C ALA A 338 9.42 -38.12 8.66
N LEU A 339 10.18 -38.06 7.60
CA LEU A 339 11.23 -39.01 7.23
C LEU A 339 12.42 -38.21 6.74
N ASP A 340 13.50 -38.24 7.51
CA ASP A 340 14.71 -37.50 7.19
C ASP A 340 15.84 -38.47 6.89
N LEU A 341 16.58 -38.23 5.84
CA LEU A 341 17.88 -38.80 5.60
C LEU A 341 18.92 -37.96 6.33
N VAL A 342 19.73 -38.60 7.19
CA VAL A 342 20.84 -37.97 7.89
C VAL A 342 22.11 -38.65 7.45
N VAL A 343 23.06 -37.87 6.95
CA VAL A 343 24.40 -38.32 6.56
C VAL A 343 25.40 -37.45 7.28
N SER A 344 26.32 -38.06 8.04
CA SER A 344 27.42 -37.33 8.63
C SER A 344 28.76 -38.03 8.35
N TYR A 345 29.79 -37.22 8.24
CA TYR A 345 31.18 -37.66 8.17
C TYR A 345 32.02 -36.76 9.01
N ASP A 346 32.66 -37.35 10.02
CA ASP A 346 33.47 -36.67 11.02
C ASP A 346 34.88 -37.23 11.01
N ARG A 347 35.88 -36.37 11.13
CA ARG A 347 37.30 -36.71 11.34
C ARG A 347 37.73 -36.22 12.70
N PHE A 348 38.58 -36.98 13.34
CA PHE A 348 39.07 -36.71 14.68
C PHE A 348 40.58 -36.66 14.72
N GLY A 349 41.11 -35.84 15.60
CA GLY A 349 42.53 -35.81 15.93
C GLY A 349 42.70 -35.70 17.44
N LEU A 350 43.67 -36.41 17.98
CA LEU A 350 44.02 -36.37 19.38
C LEU A 350 45.54 -36.39 19.51
N ALA A 351 46.11 -35.38 20.16
CA ALA A 351 47.52 -35.35 20.48
C ALA A 351 47.74 -34.69 21.87
N GLY A 352 48.89 -34.86 22.44
CA GLY A 352 49.19 -34.24 23.73
C GLY A 352 50.52 -34.63 24.35
N SER A 353 50.73 -34.17 25.55
CA SER A 353 51.91 -34.56 26.36
C SER A 353 51.50 -35.60 27.37
N ARG A 354 52.43 -36.54 27.64
CA ARG A 354 52.18 -37.55 28.62
C ARG A 354 51.77 -36.95 29.96
N ASN A 355 50.69 -37.43 30.53
CA ASN A 355 50.22 -37.01 31.84
C ASN A 355 51.17 -37.56 32.95
N ARG A 356 51.79 -36.65 33.68
CA ARG A 356 52.70 -36.99 34.76
C ARG A 356 52.02 -37.58 36.00
N ALA A 357 50.72 -37.28 36.17
CA ALA A 357 49.91 -37.83 37.28
C ALA A 357 49.36 -39.23 36.95
N ALA A 358 49.51 -39.70 35.72
CA ALA A 358 49.00 -41.00 35.33
C ALA A 358 49.61 -42.15 36.17
N THR A 359 48.70 -42.82 36.83
CA THR A 359 49.05 -44.04 37.60
C THR A 359 48.66 -45.25 36.76
N GLY A 360 49.66 -46.09 36.48
CA GLY A 360 49.39 -47.31 35.70
C GLY A 360 48.49 -48.28 36.48
N ILE A 361 47.49 -48.80 35.77
CA ILE A 361 46.65 -49.89 36.25
C ILE A 361 47.51 -51.17 36.12
N PRO A 362 47.69 -51.96 37.19
CA PRO A 362 48.46 -53.16 37.11
C PRO A 362 47.95 -54.09 35.99
N GLY A 363 48.84 -54.44 35.06
CA GLY A 363 48.51 -55.30 33.90
C GLY A 363 48.10 -54.60 32.64
N LEU A 364 48.02 -53.26 32.60
CA LEU A 364 47.80 -52.48 31.40
C LEU A 364 49.02 -51.67 30.97
N PRO A 365 49.32 -51.53 29.67
CA PRO A 365 50.41 -50.69 29.20
C PRO A 365 50.16 -49.23 29.57
N THR A 366 51.16 -48.57 30.17
CA THR A 366 51.15 -47.15 30.59
C THR A 366 51.81 -46.24 29.54
N GLY A 367 52.21 -46.80 28.41
CA GLY A 367 52.89 -46.07 27.36
C GLY A 367 51.86 -45.28 26.53
N VAL A 368 52.10 -44.00 26.26
CA VAL A 368 51.37 -43.23 25.24
C VAL A 368 51.88 -43.68 23.87
N PRO A 369 51.00 -44.08 22.93
CA PRO A 369 51.39 -44.30 21.52
C PRO A 369 52.10 -43.09 20.96
N GLY A 370 53.19 -43.28 20.21
CA GLY A 370 53.96 -42.15 19.65
C GLY A 370 53.17 -41.24 18.72
N GLU A 371 52.15 -41.78 18.09
CA GLU A 371 51.18 -41.06 17.22
C GLU A 371 50.34 -40.04 18.00
N LEU A 372 50.17 -40.21 19.30
CA LEU A 372 49.41 -39.30 20.17
C LEU A 372 50.34 -38.31 20.93
N GLU A 373 51.67 -38.48 20.86
CA GLU A 373 52.57 -37.50 21.45
C GLU A 373 52.76 -36.30 20.54
N GLY A 374 52.34 -35.09 21.00
CA GLY A 374 52.41 -33.90 20.18
C GLY A 374 51.71 -32.69 20.80
N ASN A 375 51.28 -31.82 19.96
CA ASN A 375 50.59 -30.57 20.31
C ASN A 375 49.33 -30.37 19.44
N LEU A 376 48.70 -29.20 19.55
CA LEU A 376 47.51 -28.85 18.73
C LEU A 376 47.79 -29.05 17.23
N GLY A 377 48.98 -28.69 16.72
CA GLY A 377 49.31 -28.88 15.29
C GLY A 377 49.26 -30.36 14.88
N SER A 378 49.76 -31.28 15.75
CA SER A 378 49.72 -32.72 15.53
C SER A 378 48.28 -33.27 15.52
N SER A 379 47.41 -32.76 16.41
CA SER A 379 45.98 -33.11 16.41
C SER A 379 45.27 -32.63 15.12
N LEU A 380 45.61 -31.45 14.62
CA LEU A 380 45.05 -30.90 13.36
C LEU A 380 45.60 -31.65 12.13
N GLU A 381 46.86 -32.10 12.14
CA GLU A 381 47.46 -32.89 11.08
C GLU A 381 46.74 -34.22 10.90
N GLN A 382 46.36 -34.90 11.99
CA GLN A 382 45.57 -36.14 11.95
C GLN A 382 44.20 -35.96 11.27
N LEU A 383 43.59 -34.76 11.34
CA LEU A 383 42.35 -34.48 10.57
C LEU A 383 42.61 -34.53 9.08
N VAL A 384 43.76 -34.06 8.62
CA VAL A 384 44.12 -34.05 7.19
C VAL A 384 44.46 -35.45 6.71
N ASP A 385 45.27 -36.20 7.49
CA ASP A 385 45.68 -37.53 7.17
C ASP A 385 44.53 -38.55 7.19
N GLY A 386 43.48 -38.26 8.01
CA GLY A 386 42.23 -39.04 8.02
C GLY A 386 42.40 -40.40 8.69
N GLU A 387 43.23 -40.48 9.71
CA GLU A 387 43.48 -41.74 10.44
C GLU A 387 42.28 -42.18 11.28
N PHE A 388 41.50 -41.22 11.79
CA PHE A 388 40.35 -41.48 12.63
C PHE A 388 39.11 -40.81 12.03
N ASP A 389 38.11 -41.59 11.68
CA ASP A 389 36.86 -41.09 11.09
C ASP A 389 35.62 -41.82 11.63
N ASP A 390 34.47 -41.15 11.53
CA ASP A 390 33.13 -41.72 11.74
C ASP A 390 32.23 -41.34 10.53
N ALA A 391 31.70 -42.33 9.86
CA ALA A 391 30.76 -42.16 8.77
C ALA A 391 29.41 -42.74 9.16
N ARG A 392 28.39 -41.93 9.12
CA ARG A 392 27.03 -42.34 9.48
C ARG A 392 26.03 -42.01 8.38
N ILE A 393 25.19 -42.97 8.05
CA ILE A 393 24.00 -42.79 7.25
C ILE A 393 22.81 -43.38 7.98
N GLY A 394 21.74 -42.63 8.10
CA GLY A 394 20.56 -43.03 8.85
C GLY A 394 19.30 -42.44 8.32
N LEU A 395 18.18 -43.07 8.65
CA LEU A 395 16.84 -42.56 8.43
C LEU A 395 16.18 -42.30 9.78
N VAL A 396 15.63 -41.08 9.93
CA VAL A 396 14.87 -40.71 11.12
C VAL A 396 13.42 -40.62 10.73
N PHE A 397 12.58 -41.49 11.32
CA PHE A 397 11.15 -41.51 11.06
C PHE A 397 10.38 -41.08 12.30
N GLU A 398 9.47 -40.12 12.13
CA GLU A 398 8.63 -39.61 13.21
C GLU A 398 7.18 -39.47 12.73
N VAL A 399 6.23 -40.04 13.46
CA VAL A 399 4.80 -39.91 13.18
C VAL A 399 4.03 -39.63 14.48
N PRO A 400 3.31 -38.51 14.58
CA PRO A 400 2.49 -38.22 15.74
C PRO A 400 1.24 -39.10 15.74
N ILE A 401 1.04 -39.87 16.81
CA ILE A 401 -0.14 -40.73 16.95
C ILE A 401 -1.38 -39.85 17.12
N GLY A 402 -2.39 -40.07 16.24
CA GLY A 402 -3.63 -39.28 16.22
C GLY A 402 -3.57 -37.96 15.47
N ASN A 403 -2.45 -37.26 15.47
CA ASN A 403 -2.15 -36.04 14.70
C ASN A 403 -3.30 -34.99 14.58
N ARG A 404 -4.08 -34.83 15.67
CA ARG A 404 -5.30 -34.00 15.68
C ARG A 404 -5.02 -32.53 15.43
N ALA A 405 -3.95 -31.99 16.03
CA ALA A 405 -3.59 -30.58 15.88
C ALA A 405 -3.22 -30.25 14.44
N ALA A 406 -2.36 -31.04 13.78
CA ALA A 406 -1.99 -30.79 12.40
C ALA A 406 -3.16 -30.94 11.44
N ARG A 407 -4.04 -31.92 11.65
CA ARG A 407 -5.27 -32.08 10.84
C ARG A 407 -6.20 -30.89 11.00
N ALA A 408 -6.46 -30.44 12.22
CA ALA A 408 -7.29 -29.26 12.49
C ALA A 408 -6.68 -27.99 11.86
N ASN A 409 -5.37 -27.79 11.97
CA ASN A 409 -4.70 -26.67 11.35
C ASN A 409 -4.77 -26.71 9.81
N ALA A 410 -4.67 -27.90 9.21
CA ALA A 410 -4.83 -28.07 7.77
C ALA A 410 -6.27 -27.74 7.32
N GLU A 411 -7.28 -28.14 8.09
CA GLU A 411 -8.68 -27.80 7.81
C GLU A 411 -8.95 -26.29 7.96
N ILE A 412 -8.41 -25.65 9.00
CA ILE A 412 -8.49 -24.21 9.20
C ILE A 412 -7.87 -23.46 8.01
N ALA A 413 -6.68 -23.85 7.58
CA ALA A 413 -5.99 -23.23 6.45
C ALA A 413 -6.73 -23.44 5.12
N GLU A 414 -7.33 -24.63 4.93
CA GLU A 414 -8.16 -24.92 3.76
C GLU A 414 -9.45 -24.09 3.73
N ASN A 415 -10.09 -23.90 4.87
CA ASN A 415 -11.27 -23.05 4.99
C ASN A 415 -10.90 -21.57 4.73
N ALA A 416 -9.75 -21.10 5.22
CA ALA A 416 -9.24 -19.76 4.96
C ALA A 416 -8.94 -19.55 3.45
N ARG A 417 -8.38 -20.55 2.76
CA ARG A 417 -8.20 -20.53 1.30
C ARG A 417 -9.54 -20.41 0.57
N ARG A 418 -10.51 -21.25 0.95
CA ARG A 418 -11.84 -21.22 0.34
C ARG A 418 -12.57 -19.90 0.59
N GLN A 419 -12.41 -19.31 1.77
CA GLN A 419 -12.95 -18.00 2.09
C GLN A 419 -12.36 -16.93 1.14
N ALA A 420 -11.04 -16.90 0.97
CA ALA A 420 -10.38 -15.95 0.06
C ALA A 420 -10.84 -16.11 -1.41
N GLU A 421 -11.06 -17.34 -1.87
CA GLU A 421 -11.61 -17.60 -3.22
C GLU A 421 -13.04 -17.05 -3.36
N LEU A 422 -13.88 -17.21 -2.35
CA LEU A 422 -15.23 -16.65 -2.34
C LEU A 422 -15.23 -15.10 -2.30
N GLU A 423 -14.27 -14.50 -1.61
CA GLU A 423 -14.07 -13.05 -1.57
C GLU A 423 -13.68 -12.53 -2.97
N LEU A 424 -12.78 -13.20 -3.67
CA LEU A 424 -12.42 -12.88 -5.05
C LEU A 424 -13.63 -13.00 -6.01
N ASP A 425 -14.41 -14.07 -5.90
CA ASP A 425 -15.62 -14.25 -6.72
C ASP A 425 -16.68 -13.18 -6.43
N ARG A 426 -16.79 -12.76 -5.17
CA ARG A 426 -17.65 -11.64 -4.79
C ARG A 426 -17.18 -10.33 -5.43
N ALA A 427 -15.88 -10.03 -5.36
CA ALA A 427 -15.29 -8.84 -5.96
C ALA A 427 -15.49 -8.81 -7.48
N ARG A 428 -15.31 -9.93 -8.17
CA ARG A 428 -15.61 -10.05 -9.61
C ARG A 428 -17.07 -9.73 -9.96
N LYS A 429 -18.01 -10.08 -9.08
CA LYS A 429 -19.42 -9.72 -9.27
C LYS A 429 -19.65 -8.23 -9.03
N GLN A 430 -18.99 -7.64 -8.03
CA GLN A 430 -19.07 -6.21 -7.75
C GLN A 430 -18.52 -5.38 -8.93
N VAL A 431 -17.35 -5.75 -9.46
CA VAL A 431 -16.75 -5.12 -10.65
C VAL A 431 -17.73 -5.12 -11.83
N ARG A 432 -18.41 -6.25 -12.08
CA ARG A 432 -19.42 -6.31 -13.15
C ARG A 432 -20.58 -5.34 -12.92
N ALA A 433 -21.07 -5.22 -11.70
CA ALA A 433 -22.14 -4.30 -11.36
C ALA A 433 -21.68 -2.84 -11.53
N GLU A 434 -20.47 -2.51 -11.06
CA GLU A 434 -19.89 -1.16 -11.20
C GLU A 434 -19.74 -0.75 -12.67
N VAL A 435 -19.28 -1.64 -13.55
CA VAL A 435 -19.20 -1.36 -15.00
C VAL A 435 -20.57 -1.12 -15.61
N LEU A 436 -21.59 -1.90 -15.23
CA LEU A 436 -22.95 -1.70 -15.69
C LEU A 436 -23.51 -0.34 -15.25
N ASP A 437 -23.31 0.00 -13.97
CA ASP A 437 -23.78 1.26 -13.40
C ASP A 437 -23.06 2.46 -14.03
N ALA A 438 -21.74 2.37 -14.23
CA ALA A 438 -20.95 3.41 -14.86
C ALA A 438 -21.34 3.60 -16.35
N ALA A 439 -21.56 2.53 -17.09
CA ALA A 439 -22.02 2.60 -18.47
C ALA A 439 -23.40 3.28 -18.59
N ALA A 440 -24.35 2.88 -17.73
CA ALA A 440 -25.66 3.51 -17.67
C ALA A 440 -25.59 5.00 -17.27
N ALA A 441 -24.66 5.35 -16.35
CA ALA A 441 -24.44 6.73 -15.94
C ALA A 441 -23.93 7.60 -17.09
N VAL A 442 -23.00 7.11 -17.92
CA VAL A 442 -22.51 7.82 -19.11
C VAL A 442 -23.64 8.06 -20.13
N GLU A 443 -24.44 7.04 -20.43
CA GLU A 443 -25.57 7.15 -21.35
C GLU A 443 -26.61 8.16 -20.85
N ALA A 444 -26.99 8.07 -19.59
CA ALA A 444 -27.91 9.00 -18.96
C ALA A 444 -27.38 10.44 -18.92
N ALA A 445 -26.08 10.61 -18.62
CA ALA A 445 -25.44 11.92 -18.60
C ALA A 445 -25.39 12.54 -20.01
N ALA A 446 -25.10 11.77 -21.06
CA ALA A 446 -25.16 12.24 -22.44
C ALA A 446 -26.55 12.74 -22.82
N ALA A 447 -27.60 11.98 -22.47
CA ALA A 447 -28.98 12.39 -22.71
C ALA A 447 -29.36 13.67 -21.95
N ARG A 448 -28.87 13.85 -20.70
CA ARG A 448 -29.09 15.09 -19.93
C ARG A 448 -28.42 16.30 -20.58
N VAL A 449 -27.24 16.15 -21.17
CA VAL A 449 -26.58 17.25 -21.89
C VAL A 449 -27.44 17.74 -23.07
N GLU A 450 -27.99 16.84 -23.86
CA GLU A 450 -28.85 17.18 -24.99
C GLU A 450 -30.14 17.86 -24.52
N ALA A 451 -30.77 17.37 -23.46
CA ALA A 451 -31.95 17.98 -22.87
C ALA A 451 -31.66 19.39 -22.33
N ALA A 452 -30.56 19.58 -21.61
CA ALA A 452 -30.18 20.89 -21.07
C ALA A 452 -29.84 21.90 -22.19
N ARG A 453 -29.21 21.46 -23.28
CA ARG A 453 -28.94 22.31 -24.45
C ARG A 453 -30.24 22.78 -25.10
N ALA A 454 -31.22 21.89 -25.31
CA ALA A 454 -32.51 22.21 -25.85
C ALA A 454 -33.30 23.18 -24.93
N GLU A 455 -33.25 22.97 -23.62
CA GLU A 455 -33.85 23.86 -22.63
C GLU A 455 -33.25 25.27 -22.71
N ARG A 456 -31.90 25.38 -22.74
CA ARG A 456 -31.24 26.68 -22.90
C ARG A 456 -31.68 27.41 -24.17
N GLU A 457 -31.69 26.72 -25.31
CA GLU A 457 -32.12 27.32 -26.59
C GLU A 457 -33.56 27.82 -26.50
N ALA A 458 -34.47 27.05 -25.93
CA ALA A 458 -35.86 27.45 -25.71
C ALA A 458 -35.97 28.67 -24.77
N ALA A 459 -35.19 28.71 -23.69
CA ALA A 459 -35.17 29.82 -22.74
C ALA A 459 -34.62 31.13 -23.39
N GLU A 460 -33.60 31.01 -24.26
CA GLU A 460 -33.08 32.16 -25.05
C GLU A 460 -34.14 32.77 -25.93
N VAL A 461 -34.89 31.94 -26.68
CA VAL A 461 -36.01 32.39 -27.55
C VAL A 461 -37.13 33.03 -26.72
N GLN A 462 -37.50 32.42 -25.61
CA GLN A 462 -38.54 32.95 -24.72
C GLN A 462 -38.16 34.30 -24.12
N LEU A 463 -36.93 34.47 -23.67
CA LEU A 463 -36.47 35.75 -23.13
C LEU A 463 -36.46 36.83 -24.21
N ALA A 464 -35.98 36.52 -25.41
CA ALA A 464 -35.98 37.47 -26.52
C ALA A 464 -37.41 37.95 -26.86
N ALA A 465 -38.35 37.01 -26.98
CA ALA A 465 -39.75 37.33 -27.25
C ALA A 465 -40.39 38.17 -26.12
N GLU A 466 -40.09 37.88 -24.85
CA GLU A 466 -40.65 38.61 -23.72
C GLU A 466 -40.09 40.04 -23.60
N ARG A 467 -38.82 40.23 -23.96
CA ARG A 467 -38.21 41.56 -24.04
C ARG A 467 -38.88 42.44 -25.11
N GLU A 468 -39.20 41.87 -26.30
CA GLU A 468 -39.92 42.59 -27.34
C GLU A 468 -41.32 42.98 -26.89
N ARG A 469 -42.07 42.06 -26.23
CA ARG A 469 -43.39 42.34 -25.67
C ARG A 469 -43.33 43.43 -24.60
N TYR A 470 -42.33 43.38 -23.72
CA TYR A 470 -42.15 44.39 -22.70
C TYR A 470 -41.86 45.77 -23.29
N ALA A 471 -41.01 45.85 -24.32
CA ALA A 471 -40.72 47.09 -25.03
C ALA A 471 -41.96 47.67 -25.72
N ALA A 472 -42.86 46.80 -26.21
CA ALA A 472 -44.14 47.20 -26.81
C ALA A 472 -45.23 47.55 -25.77
N GLY A 473 -44.95 47.45 -24.46
CA GLY A 473 -45.92 47.68 -23.40
C GLY A 473 -46.95 46.55 -23.19
N LEU A 474 -46.70 45.36 -23.78
CA LEU A 474 -47.58 44.19 -23.76
C LEU A 474 -47.17 43.15 -22.69
N SER A 475 -46.16 43.44 -21.87
CA SER A 475 -45.67 42.58 -20.81
C SER A 475 -45.29 43.36 -19.56
N THR A 476 -44.98 42.67 -18.47
CA THR A 476 -44.61 43.23 -17.20
C THR A 476 -43.13 42.97 -16.88
N ASN A 477 -42.53 43.84 -16.04
CA ASN A 477 -41.20 43.66 -15.55
C ASN A 477 -41.00 42.30 -14.86
N PHE A 478 -42.02 41.82 -14.12
CA PHE A 478 -42.02 40.50 -13.50
C PHE A 478 -41.77 39.36 -14.47
N LEU A 479 -42.44 39.37 -15.63
CA LEU A 479 -42.27 38.31 -16.64
C LEU A 479 -40.89 38.34 -17.30
N VAL A 480 -40.33 39.53 -17.56
CA VAL A 480 -38.93 39.63 -18.06
C VAL A 480 -37.95 39.09 -17.07
N LEU A 481 -38.05 39.46 -15.78
CA LEU A 481 -37.20 38.93 -14.74
C LEU A 481 -37.33 37.40 -14.57
N THR A 482 -38.57 36.87 -14.71
CA THR A 482 -38.79 35.42 -14.69
C THR A 482 -38.06 34.72 -15.83
N ARG A 483 -38.15 35.24 -17.07
CA ARG A 483 -37.46 34.68 -18.25
C ARG A 483 -35.94 34.82 -18.16
N GLN A 484 -35.42 35.88 -17.52
CA GLN A 484 -34.00 36.00 -17.22
C GLN A 484 -33.54 34.91 -16.23
N ASN A 485 -34.35 34.60 -15.22
CA ASN A 485 -34.12 33.52 -14.27
C ASN A 485 -34.10 32.15 -14.98
N ASP A 486 -35.10 31.90 -15.82
CA ASP A 486 -35.22 30.65 -16.58
C ASP A 486 -33.97 30.43 -17.45
N LEU A 487 -33.49 31.45 -18.16
CA LEU A 487 -32.28 31.37 -18.97
C LEU A 487 -31.03 31.16 -18.13
N ALA A 488 -30.88 31.89 -17.01
CA ALA A 488 -29.72 31.69 -16.13
C ALA A 488 -29.70 30.26 -15.58
N SER A 489 -30.86 29.73 -15.17
CA SER A 489 -30.98 28.33 -14.69
C SER A 489 -30.66 27.31 -15.77
N ALA A 490 -31.18 27.53 -17.00
CA ALA A 490 -30.91 26.64 -18.14
C ALA A 490 -29.42 26.65 -18.56
N ARG A 491 -28.73 27.80 -18.49
CA ARG A 491 -27.29 27.91 -18.73
C ARG A 491 -26.48 27.15 -17.68
N LEU A 492 -26.87 27.24 -16.40
CA LEU A 492 -26.26 26.48 -15.32
C LEU A 492 -26.48 24.96 -15.50
N ALA A 493 -27.69 24.55 -15.89
CA ALA A 493 -28.00 23.14 -16.16
C ALA A 493 -27.12 22.56 -17.29
N VAL A 494 -26.78 23.34 -18.33
CA VAL A 494 -25.83 22.89 -19.37
C VAL A 494 -24.43 22.71 -18.81
N ILE A 495 -23.97 23.61 -17.93
CA ILE A 495 -22.65 23.48 -17.29
C ILE A 495 -22.60 22.22 -16.42
N GLU A 496 -23.61 22.03 -15.57
CA GLU A 496 -23.74 20.88 -14.68
C GLU A 496 -23.79 19.57 -15.47
N ALA A 497 -24.71 19.45 -16.43
CA ALA A 497 -24.83 18.24 -17.24
C ALA A 497 -23.56 17.90 -18.02
N SER A 498 -22.86 18.92 -18.58
CA SER A 498 -21.61 18.72 -19.30
C SER A 498 -20.49 18.23 -18.36
N THR A 499 -20.42 18.76 -17.15
CA THR A 499 -19.44 18.34 -16.13
C THR A 499 -19.74 16.94 -15.64
N ASP A 500 -21.01 16.62 -15.35
CA ASP A 500 -21.45 15.29 -14.96
C ASP A 500 -21.10 14.23 -16.01
N TYR A 501 -21.24 14.58 -17.29
CA TYR A 501 -20.87 13.68 -18.38
C TYR A 501 -19.36 13.37 -18.38
N LEU A 502 -18.51 14.40 -18.22
CA LEU A 502 -17.05 14.21 -18.19
C LEU A 502 -16.61 13.40 -16.97
N ILE A 503 -17.22 13.65 -15.81
CA ILE A 503 -16.98 12.86 -14.60
C ILE A 503 -17.46 11.42 -14.79
N ALA A 504 -18.67 11.19 -15.34
CA ALA A 504 -19.19 9.86 -15.57
C ALA A 504 -18.31 9.06 -16.57
N ARG A 505 -17.73 9.73 -17.57
CA ARG A 505 -16.78 9.12 -18.50
C ARG A 505 -15.48 8.71 -17.80
N SER A 506 -14.95 9.56 -16.94
CA SER A 506 -13.77 9.25 -16.12
C SER A 506 -14.04 8.05 -15.18
N GLU A 507 -15.21 8.04 -14.54
CA GLU A 507 -15.64 6.92 -13.69
C GLU A 507 -15.80 5.61 -14.47
N LEU A 508 -16.29 5.66 -15.71
CA LEU A 508 -16.35 4.48 -16.58
C LEU A 508 -14.93 3.97 -16.91
N ALA A 509 -14.01 4.86 -17.28
CA ALA A 509 -12.62 4.51 -17.55
C ALA A 509 -11.94 3.90 -16.29
N ARG A 510 -12.24 4.43 -15.11
CA ARG A 510 -11.81 3.84 -13.83
C ARG A 510 -12.45 2.47 -13.60
N ALA A 511 -13.75 2.33 -13.80
CA ALA A 511 -14.48 1.08 -13.57
C ALA A 511 -14.04 -0.04 -14.53
N THR A 512 -13.61 0.30 -15.74
CA THR A 512 -13.06 -0.65 -16.72
C THR A 512 -11.57 -0.94 -16.53
N GLY A 513 -10.87 -0.14 -15.70
CA GLY A 513 -9.40 -0.21 -15.57
C GLY A 513 -8.65 0.45 -16.73
N ALA A 514 -9.34 1.08 -17.66
CA ALA A 514 -8.77 1.73 -18.85
C ALA A 514 -8.20 3.14 -18.57
N LEU A 515 -8.46 3.73 -17.38
CA LEU A 515 -8.16 5.13 -17.08
C LEU A 515 -6.69 5.51 -17.33
N LEU A 516 -5.75 4.69 -16.89
CA LEU A 516 -4.33 4.96 -17.09
C LEU A 516 -3.94 4.85 -18.57
N ALA A 517 -4.45 3.84 -19.27
CA ALA A 517 -4.18 3.63 -20.69
C ALA A 517 -4.75 4.78 -21.54
N GLU A 518 -5.98 5.27 -21.27
CA GLU A 518 -6.57 6.42 -21.93
C GLU A 518 -5.75 7.70 -21.72
N ARG A 519 -5.11 7.84 -20.55
CA ARG A 519 -4.23 8.97 -20.22
C ARG A 519 -2.78 8.75 -20.61
N ARG A 520 -2.44 7.60 -21.20
CA ARG A 520 -1.07 7.20 -21.59
C ARG A 520 -0.09 7.24 -20.41
N ILE A 521 -0.57 6.81 -19.25
CA ILE A 521 0.20 6.68 -18.03
C ILE A 521 0.68 5.24 -17.97
N GLU A 522 1.98 5.05 -18.00
CA GLU A 522 2.63 3.75 -17.80
C GLU A 522 3.19 3.72 -16.39
N LEU A 523 2.89 2.66 -15.64
CA LEU A 523 3.55 2.39 -14.38
C LEU A 523 4.92 1.76 -14.71
N ASP A 524 5.98 2.17 -14.02
CA ASP A 524 7.30 1.53 -14.16
C ASP A 524 7.18 0.02 -13.92
N GLU A 525 8.00 -0.79 -14.60
CA GLU A 525 7.99 -2.26 -14.45
C GLU A 525 8.19 -2.70 -12.98
N THR A 526 8.86 -1.89 -12.19
CA THR A 526 9.03 -2.09 -10.74
C THR A 526 7.78 -1.79 -9.92
N ASP A 527 6.90 -0.94 -10.44
CA ASP A 527 5.65 -0.47 -9.80
C ASP A 527 4.41 -1.20 -10.34
N ALA A 528 4.56 -1.99 -11.41
CA ALA A 528 3.45 -2.72 -12.01
C ALA A 528 3.18 -4.05 -11.29
N PRO A 529 1.91 -4.38 -11.01
CA PRO A 529 1.56 -5.71 -10.50
C PRO A 529 1.90 -6.78 -11.55
N PRO A 530 2.33 -7.98 -11.13
CA PRO A 530 2.60 -9.07 -12.06
C PRO A 530 1.32 -9.40 -12.85
N ALA A 531 1.48 -9.63 -14.17
CA ALA A 531 0.37 -10.03 -15.02
C ALA A 531 -0.32 -11.28 -14.45
N ALA A 532 -1.66 -11.28 -14.43
CA ALA A 532 -2.44 -12.43 -14.00
C ALA A 532 -1.99 -13.68 -14.76
N PRO A 533 -1.79 -14.83 -14.09
CA PRO A 533 -1.44 -16.04 -14.80
C PRO A 533 -2.54 -16.37 -15.81
N ALA A 534 -2.14 -16.48 -17.08
CA ALA A 534 -3.06 -16.79 -18.18
C ALA A 534 -3.96 -17.95 -17.73
N SER A 535 -5.27 -17.76 -17.77
CA SER A 535 -6.25 -18.78 -17.40
C SER A 535 -5.91 -20.04 -18.19
N VAL A 536 -5.46 -21.08 -17.48
CA VAL A 536 -5.23 -22.40 -18.06
C VAL A 536 -6.58 -22.84 -18.61
N GLY A 537 -6.73 -22.69 -19.93
CA GLY A 537 -7.89 -23.15 -20.66
C GLY A 537 -8.12 -24.60 -20.28
N GLN A 538 -9.32 -24.90 -19.85
CA GLN A 538 -9.81 -26.26 -19.68
C GLN A 538 -9.64 -27.00 -21.03
N GLN A 539 -8.50 -27.63 -21.24
CA GLN A 539 -8.41 -28.76 -22.14
C GLN A 539 -9.20 -29.91 -21.50
N ARG A 540 -10.49 -29.92 -21.74
CA ARG A 540 -11.28 -31.16 -21.64
C ARG A 540 -10.76 -32.04 -22.77
N GLY A 541 -9.99 -33.04 -22.40
CA GLY A 541 -9.64 -34.13 -23.28
C GLY A 541 -10.92 -34.80 -23.79
N GLU A 542 -11.14 -34.72 -25.06
CA GLU A 542 -11.80 -35.76 -25.85
C GLU A 542 -10.87 -36.96 -25.87
N GLU A 543 -11.18 -37.97 -25.09
CA GLU A 543 -10.75 -39.34 -25.37
C GLU A 543 -11.97 -40.24 -25.30
N SER A 544 -12.19 -40.87 -26.41
CA SER A 544 -13.18 -41.90 -26.80
C SER A 544 -13.18 -43.10 -25.86
#